data_be8a8c9a7b0704f4c5c69f5ce8f91971
#
_entry.id   be8a8c9a7b0704f4c5c69f5ce8f91971
#
_cell.length_a   1.000
_cell.length_b   1.000
_cell.length_c   1.000
_cell.angle_alpha   90.00
_cell.angle_beta   90.00
_cell.angle_gamma   90.00
#
_symmetry.space_group_name_H-M   'P 1'
#
loop_
_entity.id
_entity.type
_entity.pdbx_description
1 polymer ?
#
loop_
_entity_poly.entity_id
_entity_poly.type
_entity_poly.pdbx_seq_one_letter_code
_entity_poly.pdbx_strand_id
1 'polypeptide(L)'
;MIKEVAAMAKIDSNNTLEKILENGIIAISRGNYGDTLLRAVDAAARGGIKAVEITFEQNLAPEIAGEALDKLVRRFGTVLAVGAGTVLTLEQLSIAAQAGAKYIVSPNSDCYIIKETKRRGLISIPGAMTPTEITAAHAAGADIVKLFPAGALGVEYFKAIKAPLRHIPVAAVGGVTPENLLLFKKAGAFAYGISTGIFNAVAIKGEDY
;
A
#
# COMPACT_ATOMS: atom_id res chain seq x y z
N MET A 1 -7.00 -29.68 -4.18
CA MET A 1 -7.76 -28.43 -4.37
C MET A 1 -7.50 -27.39 -3.27
N ILE A 2 -7.88 -27.55 -1.98
CA ILE A 2 -7.65 -26.52 -0.93
C ILE A 2 -6.15 -26.25 -0.70
N LYS A 3 -5.29 -27.28 -0.66
CA LYS A 3 -3.83 -27.13 -0.50
C LYS A 3 -3.17 -26.48 -1.73
N GLU A 4 -3.67 -26.74 -2.92
CA GLU A 4 -3.15 -26.12 -4.17
C GLU A 4 -3.53 -24.65 -4.25
N VAL A 5 -4.77 -24.28 -3.90
CA VAL A 5 -5.20 -22.88 -3.83
C VAL A 5 -4.40 -22.11 -2.79
N ALA A 6 -4.13 -22.70 -1.61
CA ALA A 6 -3.28 -22.09 -0.58
C ALA A 6 -1.82 -21.94 -1.03
N ALA A 7 -1.28 -22.91 -1.77
CA ALA A 7 0.07 -22.81 -2.32
C ALA A 7 0.18 -21.73 -3.42
N MET A 8 -0.81 -21.63 -4.31
CA MET A 8 -0.86 -20.59 -5.34
C MET A 8 -0.99 -19.19 -4.72
N ALA A 9 -1.85 -19.01 -3.71
CA ALA A 9 -1.99 -17.74 -2.98
C ALA A 9 -0.67 -17.33 -2.30
N LYS A 10 0.08 -18.28 -1.74
CA LYS A 10 1.38 -18.03 -1.12
C LYS A 10 2.45 -17.63 -2.15
N ILE A 11 2.47 -18.25 -3.33
CA ILE A 11 3.38 -17.89 -4.43
C ILE A 11 3.05 -16.48 -4.95
N ASP A 12 1.77 -16.14 -5.12
CA ASP A 12 1.33 -14.82 -5.59
C ASP A 12 1.65 -13.71 -4.56
N SER A 13 1.48 -14.01 -3.26
CA SER A 13 1.88 -13.09 -2.18
C SER A 13 3.39 -12.83 -2.16
N ASN A 14 4.22 -13.86 -2.35
CA ASN A 14 5.67 -13.70 -2.43
C ASN A 14 6.08 -12.82 -3.61
N ASN A 15 5.54 -13.06 -4.80
CA ASN A 15 5.78 -12.22 -5.99
C ASN A 15 5.32 -10.77 -5.78
N THR A 16 4.19 -10.56 -5.10
CA THR A 16 3.69 -9.21 -4.77
C THR A 16 4.64 -8.50 -3.82
N LEU A 17 5.12 -9.19 -2.77
CA LEU A 17 6.06 -8.62 -1.82
C LEU A 17 7.41 -8.28 -2.49
N GLU A 18 7.91 -9.14 -3.36
CA GLU A 18 9.11 -8.89 -4.17
C GLU A 18 8.96 -7.62 -5.02
N LYS A 19 7.85 -7.44 -5.71
CA LYS A 19 7.57 -6.22 -6.49
C LYS A 19 7.52 -4.96 -5.61
N ILE A 20 6.91 -5.04 -4.42
CA ILE A 20 6.90 -3.92 -3.47
C ILE A 20 8.33 -3.57 -3.05
N LEU A 21 9.18 -4.57 -2.83
CA LEU A 21 10.53 -4.39 -2.32
C LEU A 21 11.58 -4.06 -3.38
N GLU A 22 11.31 -4.27 -4.67
CA GLU A 22 12.28 -4.04 -5.76
C GLU A 22 12.88 -2.63 -5.69
N ASN A 23 12.05 -1.61 -5.45
CA ASN A 23 12.50 -0.26 -5.16
C ASN A 23 12.01 0.30 -3.81
N GLY A 24 11.20 -0.47 -3.09
CA GLY A 24 10.65 -0.11 -1.80
C GLY A 24 9.55 0.96 -1.85
N ILE A 25 9.10 1.40 -3.02
CA ILE A 25 8.15 2.51 -3.17
C ILE A 25 6.76 1.98 -3.54
N ILE A 26 5.76 2.40 -2.76
CA ILE A 26 4.34 2.28 -3.09
C ILE A 26 3.85 3.67 -3.50
N ALA A 27 3.52 3.82 -4.78
CA ALA A 27 2.95 5.06 -5.30
C ALA A 27 1.46 5.14 -4.98
N ILE A 28 1.05 6.14 -4.21
CA ILE A 28 -0.32 6.26 -3.68
C ILE A 28 -1.10 7.27 -4.52
N SER A 29 -2.11 6.81 -5.26
CA SER A 29 -3.05 7.66 -5.98
C SER A 29 -4.32 7.87 -5.14
N ARG A 30 -4.60 9.13 -4.82
CA ARG A 30 -5.76 9.56 -4.03
C ARG A 30 -6.66 10.46 -4.86
N GLY A 31 -7.97 10.13 -4.91
CA GLY A 31 -8.99 10.94 -5.57
C GLY A 31 -8.89 11.00 -7.09
N ASN A 32 -8.04 10.17 -7.71
CA ASN A 32 -7.92 10.08 -9.17
C ASN A 32 -8.53 8.77 -9.64
N TYR A 33 -9.43 8.85 -10.58
CA TYR A 33 -10.13 7.70 -11.16
C TYR A 33 -10.27 7.87 -12.68
N GLY A 34 -10.69 6.82 -13.37
CA GLY A 34 -10.90 6.85 -14.82
C GLY A 34 -9.61 6.90 -15.64
N ASP A 35 -9.67 7.49 -16.84
CA ASP A 35 -8.56 7.47 -17.81
C ASP A 35 -7.34 8.28 -17.35
N THR A 36 -7.55 9.34 -16.59
CA THR A 36 -6.47 10.15 -16.00
C THR A 36 -5.60 9.31 -15.09
N LEU A 37 -6.22 8.44 -14.25
CA LEU A 37 -5.50 7.51 -13.40
C LEU A 37 -4.66 6.52 -14.24
N LEU A 38 -5.24 5.97 -15.31
CA LEU A 38 -4.53 5.00 -16.17
C LEU A 38 -3.28 5.62 -16.81
N ARG A 39 -3.38 6.88 -17.29
CA ARG A 39 -2.22 7.62 -17.85
C ARG A 39 -1.16 7.90 -16.80
N ALA A 40 -1.58 8.35 -15.61
CA ALA A 40 -0.65 8.64 -14.51
C ALA A 40 0.09 7.38 -14.02
N VAL A 41 -0.63 6.26 -13.91
CA VAL A 41 -0.02 4.96 -13.53
C VAL A 41 0.92 4.44 -14.62
N ASP A 42 0.57 4.62 -15.90
CA ASP A 42 1.46 4.27 -17.02
C ASP A 42 2.79 5.05 -16.95
N ALA A 43 2.71 6.37 -16.71
CA ALA A 43 3.89 7.21 -16.54
C ALA A 43 4.74 6.78 -15.33
N ALA A 44 4.11 6.52 -14.18
CA ALA A 44 4.81 6.03 -13.00
C ALA A 44 5.49 4.67 -13.25
N ALA A 45 4.82 3.75 -13.96
CA ALA A 45 5.39 2.46 -14.34
C ALA A 45 6.61 2.59 -15.27
N ARG A 46 6.54 3.49 -16.25
CA ARG A 46 7.69 3.82 -17.12
C ARG A 46 8.84 4.45 -16.34
N GLY A 47 8.53 5.21 -15.27
CA GLY A 47 9.49 5.74 -14.31
C GLY A 47 10.08 4.71 -13.35
N GLY A 48 9.69 3.43 -13.46
CA GLY A 48 10.26 2.33 -12.67
C GLY A 48 9.46 1.96 -11.42
N ILE A 49 8.30 2.56 -11.15
CA ILE A 49 7.42 2.16 -10.05
C ILE A 49 6.93 0.74 -10.29
N LYS A 50 6.94 -0.08 -9.22
CA LYS A 50 6.51 -1.50 -9.23
C LYS A 50 5.27 -1.78 -8.39
N ALA A 51 4.89 -0.86 -7.50
CA ALA A 51 3.70 -0.99 -6.67
C ALA A 51 2.88 0.29 -6.66
N VAL A 52 1.56 0.16 -6.81
CA VAL A 52 0.62 1.27 -6.89
C VAL A 52 -0.57 1.01 -5.96
N GLU A 53 -0.95 2.00 -5.17
CA GLU A 53 -2.08 1.98 -4.24
C GLU A 53 -3.17 2.93 -4.73
N ILE A 54 -4.41 2.43 -4.87
CA ILE A 54 -5.60 3.24 -5.15
C ILE A 54 -6.43 3.36 -3.88
N THR A 55 -6.64 4.57 -3.41
CA THR A 55 -7.36 4.80 -2.16
C THR A 55 -8.87 4.78 -2.35
N PHE A 56 -9.59 4.16 -1.42
CA PHE A 56 -11.02 4.41 -1.25
C PHE A 56 -11.22 5.80 -0.66
N GLU A 57 -12.10 6.59 -1.26
CA GLU A 57 -12.57 7.86 -0.71
C GLU A 57 -13.86 7.61 0.07
N GLN A 58 -13.87 7.96 1.37
CA GLN A 58 -14.98 7.61 2.27
C GLN A 58 -16.30 8.36 1.99
N ASN A 59 -16.25 9.39 1.17
CA ASN A 59 -17.40 10.16 0.71
C ASN A 59 -17.91 9.76 -0.68
N LEU A 60 -17.31 8.73 -1.29
CA LEU A 60 -17.72 8.17 -2.59
C LEU A 60 -18.20 6.73 -2.43
N ALA A 61 -19.02 6.29 -3.37
CA ALA A 61 -19.41 4.88 -3.46
C ALA A 61 -18.16 4.00 -3.66
N PRO A 62 -17.98 2.92 -2.88
CA PRO A 62 -16.77 2.11 -2.91
C PRO A 62 -16.55 1.41 -4.26
N GLU A 63 -17.59 1.23 -5.06
CA GLU A 63 -17.53 0.66 -6.42
C GLU A 63 -16.65 1.49 -7.36
N ILE A 64 -16.57 2.82 -7.15
CA ILE A 64 -15.73 3.72 -7.96
C ILE A 64 -14.25 3.32 -7.84
N ALA A 65 -13.78 3.06 -6.63
CA ALA A 65 -12.42 2.55 -6.41
C ALA A 65 -12.27 1.12 -6.92
N GLY A 66 -13.29 0.28 -6.77
CA GLY A 66 -13.33 -1.09 -7.28
C GLY A 66 -13.16 -1.15 -8.80
N GLU A 67 -13.91 -0.34 -9.55
CA GLU A 67 -13.78 -0.24 -11.00
C GLU A 67 -12.39 0.25 -11.45
N ALA A 68 -11.84 1.23 -10.73
CA ALA A 68 -10.49 1.73 -11.00
C ALA A 68 -9.43 0.65 -10.76
N LEU A 69 -9.54 -0.10 -9.68
CA LEU A 69 -8.68 -1.25 -9.37
C LEU A 69 -8.76 -2.33 -10.44
N ASP A 70 -9.97 -2.74 -10.84
CA ASP A 70 -10.17 -3.75 -11.89
C ASP A 70 -9.50 -3.33 -13.22
N LYS A 71 -9.71 -2.08 -13.67
CA LYS A 71 -9.07 -1.54 -14.87
C LYS A 71 -7.54 -1.56 -14.78
N LEU A 72 -6.99 -1.18 -13.62
CA LEU A 72 -5.55 -1.18 -13.41
C LEU A 72 -4.98 -2.60 -13.35
N VAL A 73 -5.64 -3.52 -12.66
CA VAL A 73 -5.22 -4.93 -12.58
C VAL A 73 -5.21 -5.57 -13.97
N ARG A 74 -6.25 -5.37 -14.77
CA ARG A 74 -6.31 -5.88 -16.15
C ARG A 74 -5.18 -5.34 -17.02
N ARG A 75 -4.86 -4.05 -16.90
CA ARG A 75 -3.87 -3.40 -17.75
C ARG A 75 -2.43 -3.61 -17.28
N PHE A 76 -2.19 -3.55 -15.99
CA PHE A 76 -0.84 -3.50 -15.41
C PHE A 76 -0.50 -4.63 -14.43
N GLY A 77 -1.46 -5.51 -14.08
CA GLY A 77 -1.28 -6.51 -13.02
C GLY A 77 -0.13 -7.52 -13.25
N THR A 78 0.33 -7.68 -14.50
CA THR A 78 1.50 -8.51 -14.81
C THR A 78 2.82 -7.82 -14.45
N VAL A 79 2.88 -6.49 -14.54
CA VAL A 79 4.10 -5.70 -14.33
C VAL A 79 4.10 -4.95 -12.99
N LEU A 80 2.93 -4.55 -12.49
CA LEU A 80 2.77 -3.85 -11.23
C LEU A 80 2.06 -4.71 -10.17
N ALA A 81 2.45 -4.53 -8.91
CA ALA A 81 1.60 -4.88 -7.78
C ALA A 81 0.56 -3.76 -7.61
N VAL A 82 -0.72 -4.07 -7.83
CA VAL A 82 -1.83 -3.14 -7.63
C VAL A 82 -2.51 -3.44 -6.31
N GLY A 83 -2.65 -2.45 -5.45
CA GLY A 83 -3.26 -2.58 -4.14
C GLY A 83 -4.31 -1.51 -3.85
N ALA A 84 -5.11 -1.77 -2.82
CA ALA A 84 -6.15 -0.89 -2.34
C ALA A 84 -5.73 -0.20 -1.04
N GLY A 85 -5.93 1.11 -0.96
CA GLY A 85 -5.65 1.92 0.23
C GLY A 85 -6.88 2.50 0.88
N THR A 86 -6.72 2.94 2.11
CA THR A 86 -7.79 3.50 2.95
C THR A 86 -8.97 2.52 3.11
N VAL A 87 -8.64 1.21 3.18
CA VAL A 87 -9.63 0.15 3.39
C VAL A 87 -9.97 0.09 4.88
N LEU A 88 -11.20 0.46 5.24
CA LEU A 88 -11.68 0.56 6.62
C LEU A 88 -12.79 -0.44 6.94
N THR A 89 -13.40 -1.05 5.91
CA THR A 89 -14.55 -1.94 6.07
C THR A 89 -14.36 -3.26 5.33
N LEU A 90 -15.11 -4.27 5.73
CA LEU A 90 -15.16 -5.57 5.02
C LEU A 90 -15.73 -5.45 3.61
N GLU A 91 -16.64 -4.52 3.40
CA GLU A 91 -17.19 -4.23 2.08
C GLU A 91 -16.10 -3.73 1.14
N GLN A 92 -15.34 -2.69 1.55
CA GLN A 92 -14.19 -2.18 0.78
C GLN A 92 -13.14 -3.27 0.53
N LEU A 93 -12.83 -4.09 1.55
CA LEU A 93 -11.94 -5.25 1.40
C LEU A 93 -12.47 -6.24 0.37
N SER A 94 -13.77 -6.52 0.38
CA SER A 94 -14.39 -7.47 -0.55
C SER A 94 -14.34 -6.94 -1.98
N ILE A 95 -14.68 -5.68 -2.20
CA ILE A 95 -14.61 -5.00 -3.50
C ILE A 95 -13.16 -5.01 -4.02
N ALA A 96 -12.19 -4.63 -3.18
CA ALA A 96 -10.78 -4.64 -3.56
C ALA A 96 -10.29 -6.03 -3.97
N ALA A 97 -10.63 -7.06 -3.20
CA ALA A 97 -10.25 -8.44 -3.51
C ALA A 97 -10.89 -8.94 -4.81
N GLN A 98 -12.17 -8.65 -5.05
CA GLN A 98 -12.89 -9.01 -6.30
C GLN A 98 -12.29 -8.30 -7.51
N ALA A 99 -11.86 -7.05 -7.36
CA ALA A 99 -11.17 -6.29 -8.40
C ALA A 99 -9.73 -6.79 -8.66
N GLY A 100 -9.23 -7.77 -7.90
CA GLY A 100 -7.92 -8.39 -8.10
C GLY A 100 -6.76 -7.66 -7.41
N ALA A 101 -7.03 -6.78 -6.44
CA ALA A 101 -5.98 -6.16 -5.62
C ALA A 101 -5.10 -7.23 -4.95
N LYS A 102 -3.80 -6.98 -4.89
CA LYS A 102 -2.81 -7.91 -4.35
C LYS A 102 -2.41 -7.59 -2.91
N TYR A 103 -2.64 -6.37 -2.48
CA TYR A 103 -2.37 -5.93 -1.11
C TYR A 103 -3.40 -4.89 -0.65
N ILE A 104 -3.56 -4.82 0.66
CA ILE A 104 -4.52 -3.93 1.34
C ILE A 104 -3.76 -3.04 2.30
N VAL A 105 -4.00 -1.73 2.19
CA VAL A 105 -3.44 -0.71 3.08
C VAL A 105 -4.58 -0.01 3.83
N SER A 106 -4.39 0.18 5.13
CA SER A 106 -5.33 0.92 5.99
C SER A 106 -4.61 2.06 6.71
N PRO A 107 -5.29 3.12 7.13
CA PRO A 107 -4.67 4.15 7.97
C PRO A 107 -4.56 3.74 9.44
N ASN A 108 -5.26 2.70 9.87
CA ASN A 108 -5.40 2.17 11.22
C ASN A 108 -5.10 0.68 11.30
N SER A 109 -5.02 0.15 12.52
CA SER A 109 -4.78 -1.27 12.84
C SER A 109 -6.06 -1.94 13.31
N ASP A 110 -6.95 -2.28 12.38
CA ASP A 110 -8.10 -3.15 12.68
C ASP A 110 -7.69 -4.63 12.55
N CYS A 111 -7.57 -5.33 13.68
CA CYS A 111 -7.16 -6.73 13.72
C CYS A 111 -8.11 -7.67 12.95
N TYR A 112 -9.38 -7.30 12.82
CA TYR A 112 -10.34 -8.11 12.06
C TYR A 112 -10.12 -7.95 10.56
N ILE A 113 -9.93 -6.73 10.07
CA ILE A 113 -9.57 -6.47 8.66
C ILE A 113 -8.23 -7.10 8.31
N ILE A 114 -7.22 -7.04 9.21
CA ILE A 114 -5.93 -7.68 9.01
C ILE A 114 -6.10 -9.19 8.79
N LYS A 115 -6.76 -9.88 9.72
CA LYS A 115 -6.98 -11.33 9.66
C LYS A 115 -7.77 -11.73 8.42
N GLU A 116 -8.80 -10.98 8.06
CA GLU A 116 -9.62 -11.25 6.89
C GLU A 116 -8.86 -11.02 5.58
N THR A 117 -7.99 -9.99 5.53
CA THR A 117 -7.04 -9.78 4.42
C THR A 117 -6.13 -11.00 4.24
N LYS A 118 -5.55 -11.48 5.34
CA LYS A 118 -4.67 -12.67 5.31
C LYS A 118 -5.42 -13.94 4.92
N ARG A 119 -6.66 -14.12 5.40
CA ARG A 119 -7.51 -15.26 5.02
C ARG A 119 -7.78 -15.32 3.51
N ARG A 120 -7.81 -14.18 2.85
CA ARG A 120 -7.96 -14.06 1.39
C ARG A 120 -6.64 -14.19 0.62
N GLY A 121 -5.52 -14.46 1.28
CA GLY A 121 -4.21 -14.61 0.67
C GLY A 121 -3.56 -13.29 0.21
N LEU A 122 -4.09 -12.15 0.65
CA LEU A 122 -3.58 -10.83 0.30
C LEU A 122 -2.49 -10.37 1.27
N ILE A 123 -1.61 -9.47 0.82
CA ILE A 123 -0.64 -8.77 1.66
C ILE A 123 -1.39 -7.73 2.50
N SER A 124 -1.12 -7.69 3.80
CA SER A 124 -1.73 -6.74 4.74
C SER A 124 -0.72 -5.69 5.19
N ILE A 125 -1.07 -4.41 4.98
CA ILE A 125 -0.22 -3.23 5.33
C ILE A 125 -1.06 -2.25 6.17
N PRO A 126 -1.44 -2.59 7.42
CA PRO A 126 -2.20 -1.73 8.29
C PRO A 126 -1.37 -0.56 8.83
N GLY A 127 -2.05 0.55 9.11
CA GLY A 127 -1.47 1.74 9.71
C GLY A 127 -1.38 1.65 11.23
N ALA A 128 -0.30 2.18 11.79
CA ALA A 128 -0.06 2.28 13.23
C ALA A 128 0.79 3.51 13.52
N MET A 129 0.68 4.05 14.73
CA MET A 129 1.48 5.18 15.18
C MET A 129 2.37 4.80 16.37
N THR A 130 1.92 3.93 17.24
CA THR A 130 2.57 3.58 18.51
C THR A 130 3.16 2.16 18.50
N PRO A 131 4.13 1.84 19.40
CA PRO A 131 4.65 0.47 19.55
C PRO A 131 3.56 -0.56 19.82
N THR A 132 2.54 -0.21 20.62
CA THR A 132 1.41 -1.11 20.93
C THR A 132 0.62 -1.48 19.68
N GLU A 133 0.28 -0.49 18.86
CA GLU A 133 -0.43 -0.72 17.61
C GLU A 133 0.41 -1.53 16.61
N ILE A 134 1.70 -1.23 16.49
CA ILE A 134 2.63 -1.95 15.60
C ILE A 134 2.71 -3.43 15.99
N THR A 135 2.90 -3.72 17.28
CA THR A 135 3.00 -5.10 17.75
C THR A 135 1.67 -5.84 17.63
N ALA A 136 0.55 -5.18 17.92
CA ALA A 136 -0.78 -5.76 17.75
C ALA A 136 -1.10 -6.08 16.27
N ALA A 137 -0.79 -5.16 15.36
CA ALA A 137 -0.97 -5.37 13.93
C ALA A 137 -0.12 -6.55 13.41
N HIS A 138 1.15 -6.61 13.82
CA HIS A 138 2.05 -7.71 13.45
C HIS A 138 1.55 -9.06 14.02
N ALA A 139 1.13 -9.10 15.28
CA ALA A 139 0.56 -10.28 15.92
C ALA A 139 -0.76 -10.74 15.22
N ALA A 140 -1.53 -9.82 14.67
CA ALA A 140 -2.73 -10.13 13.89
C ALA A 140 -2.42 -10.69 12.49
N GLY A 141 -1.15 -10.66 12.03
CA GLY A 141 -0.68 -11.22 10.77
C GLY A 141 -0.34 -10.20 9.68
N ALA A 142 -0.15 -8.92 10.03
CA ALA A 142 0.32 -7.92 9.07
C ALA A 142 1.69 -8.31 8.49
N ASP A 143 1.85 -8.20 7.18
CA ASP A 143 3.12 -8.47 6.49
C ASP A 143 4.09 -7.29 6.62
N ILE A 144 3.57 -6.07 6.55
CA ILE A 144 4.29 -4.82 6.76
C ILE A 144 3.39 -3.93 7.62
N VAL A 145 3.94 -3.21 8.60
CA VAL A 145 3.16 -2.20 9.33
C VAL A 145 3.53 -0.82 8.82
N LYS A 146 2.54 -0.05 8.43
CA LYS A 146 2.67 1.32 7.96
C LYS A 146 2.76 2.27 9.15
N LEU A 147 3.93 2.87 9.46
CA LEU A 147 3.99 3.99 10.38
C LEU A 147 3.35 5.21 9.73
N PHE A 148 2.26 5.72 10.30
CA PHE A 148 1.48 6.83 9.74
C PHE A 148 0.98 7.79 10.83
N PRO A 149 1.13 9.12 10.63
CA PRO A 149 1.81 9.80 9.50
C PRO A 149 3.32 10.01 9.77
N ALA A 150 4.18 9.29 9.05
CA ALA A 150 5.63 9.21 9.35
C ALA A 150 6.34 10.57 9.27
N GLY A 151 6.00 11.41 8.29
CA GLY A 151 6.62 12.73 8.12
C GLY A 151 6.33 13.68 9.28
N ALA A 152 5.11 13.65 9.83
CA ALA A 152 4.74 14.45 10.98
C ALA A 152 5.42 13.97 12.28
N LEU A 153 5.59 12.64 12.42
CA LEU A 153 6.29 12.03 13.57
C LEU A 153 7.81 12.24 13.50
N GLY A 154 8.35 12.31 12.30
CA GLY A 154 9.77 12.53 12.05
C GLY A 154 10.63 11.26 12.08
N VAL A 155 11.84 11.39 11.52
CA VAL A 155 12.78 10.28 11.36
C VAL A 155 13.30 9.76 12.71
N GLU A 156 13.49 10.63 13.69
CA GLU A 156 13.96 10.21 15.02
C GLU A 156 12.93 9.37 15.76
N TYR A 157 11.65 9.70 15.61
CA TYR A 157 10.57 8.86 16.13
C TYR A 157 10.58 7.47 15.46
N PHE A 158 10.69 7.44 14.12
CA PHE A 158 10.77 6.18 13.37
C PHE A 158 11.93 5.32 13.86
N LYS A 159 13.10 5.90 14.04
CA LYS A 159 14.31 5.23 14.53
C LYS A 159 14.13 4.69 15.95
N ALA A 160 13.52 5.49 16.84
CA ALA A 160 13.24 5.07 18.23
C ALA A 160 12.29 3.87 18.27
N ILE A 161 11.23 3.87 17.45
CA ILE A 161 10.30 2.74 17.30
C ILE A 161 11.01 1.50 16.76
N LYS A 162 11.84 1.64 15.75
CA LYS A 162 12.55 0.50 15.12
C LYS A 162 13.59 -0.14 16.01
N ALA A 163 14.16 0.59 16.95
CA ALA A 163 15.22 0.06 17.83
C ALA A 163 14.81 -1.22 18.59
N PRO A 164 13.68 -1.27 19.30
CA PRO A 164 13.18 -2.49 19.95
C PRO A 164 12.41 -3.43 19.00
N LEU A 165 11.89 -2.94 17.87
CA LEU A 165 10.99 -3.68 16.97
C LEU A 165 11.66 -4.03 15.61
N ARG A 166 12.96 -4.37 15.63
CA ARG A 166 13.75 -4.64 14.40
C ARG A 166 13.18 -5.78 13.57
N HIS A 167 12.56 -6.76 14.21
CA HIS A 167 11.97 -7.94 13.56
C HIS A 167 10.67 -7.65 12.82
N ILE A 168 10.03 -6.49 13.08
CA ILE A 168 8.78 -6.12 12.40
C ILE A 168 9.12 -5.26 11.16
N PRO A 169 8.68 -5.66 9.94
CA PRO A 169 8.78 -4.81 8.77
C PRO A 169 7.90 -3.56 8.94
N VAL A 170 8.50 -2.37 8.94
CA VAL A 170 7.79 -1.10 9.08
C VAL A 170 8.05 -0.22 7.87
N ALA A 171 6.98 0.24 7.21
CA ALA A 171 7.02 1.20 6.12
C ALA A 171 6.79 2.62 6.63
N ALA A 172 7.49 3.61 6.05
CA ALA A 172 7.23 5.02 6.30
C ALA A 172 6.19 5.56 5.31
N VAL A 173 5.08 6.10 5.81
CA VAL A 173 3.99 6.59 4.96
C VAL A 173 3.40 7.89 5.51
N GLY A 174 3.04 8.82 4.60
CA GLY A 174 2.50 10.13 4.95
C GLY A 174 3.59 11.15 5.25
N GLY A 175 3.78 12.10 4.34
CA GLY A 175 4.81 13.11 4.40
C GLY A 175 6.22 12.60 4.06
N VAL A 176 6.32 11.45 3.39
CA VAL A 176 7.59 10.99 2.78
C VAL A 176 7.76 11.68 1.44
N THR A 177 8.93 12.28 1.25
CA THR A 177 9.31 13.04 0.05
C THR A 177 10.69 12.58 -0.45
N PRO A 178 11.10 12.93 -1.68
CA PRO A 178 12.45 12.63 -2.16
C PRO A 178 13.56 13.11 -1.21
N GLU A 179 13.36 14.25 -0.54
CA GLU A 179 14.35 14.87 0.34
C GLU A 179 14.54 14.09 1.65
N ASN A 180 13.47 13.48 2.19
CA ASN A 180 13.53 12.78 3.48
C ASN A 180 13.54 11.24 3.35
N LEU A 181 13.27 10.69 2.18
CA LEU A 181 13.22 9.24 1.95
C LEU A 181 14.50 8.54 2.40
N LEU A 182 15.66 9.09 2.03
CA LEU A 182 16.95 8.51 2.39
C LEU A 182 17.20 8.52 3.90
N LEU A 183 16.61 9.46 4.64
CA LEU A 183 16.70 9.51 6.09
C LEU A 183 15.88 8.37 6.72
N PHE A 184 14.65 8.13 6.23
CA PHE A 184 13.84 6.98 6.65
C PHE A 184 14.51 5.65 6.27
N LYS A 185 15.16 5.57 5.12
CA LYS A 185 15.95 4.39 4.71
C LYS A 185 17.06 4.09 5.72
N LYS A 186 17.84 5.11 6.10
CA LYS A 186 18.90 4.98 7.12
C LYS A 186 18.35 4.61 8.50
N ALA A 187 17.12 5.05 8.81
CA ALA A 187 16.42 4.69 10.05
C ALA A 187 15.83 3.26 10.04
N GLY A 188 15.94 2.53 8.91
CA GLY A 188 15.52 1.13 8.79
C GLY A 188 14.09 0.95 8.30
N ALA A 189 13.55 1.91 7.54
CA ALA A 189 12.27 1.74 6.88
C ALA A 189 12.37 0.64 5.81
N PHE A 190 11.36 -0.23 5.79
CA PHE A 190 11.26 -1.39 4.91
C PHE A 190 10.68 -1.04 3.54
N ALA A 191 9.74 -0.07 3.51
CA ALA A 191 9.14 0.47 2.30
C ALA A 191 8.64 1.91 2.55
N TYR A 192 8.21 2.59 1.49
CA TYR A 192 7.82 4.00 1.51
C TYR A 192 6.52 4.20 0.73
N GLY A 193 5.51 4.82 1.36
CA GLY A 193 4.31 5.25 0.66
C GLY A 193 4.41 6.72 0.28
N ILE A 194 4.40 7.01 -1.03
CA ILE A 194 4.55 8.36 -1.59
C ILE A 194 3.33 8.70 -2.45
N SER A 195 2.68 9.82 -2.16
CA SER A 195 1.50 10.29 -2.90
C SER A 195 1.86 11.49 -3.79
N THR A 196 1.84 12.68 -3.25
CA THR A 196 1.99 13.96 -4.00
C THR A 196 3.34 14.10 -4.70
N GLY A 197 4.37 13.40 -4.23
CA GLY A 197 5.68 13.39 -4.87
C GLY A 197 5.72 12.57 -6.19
N ILE A 198 4.72 11.70 -6.43
CA ILE A 198 4.60 10.89 -7.65
C ILE A 198 3.35 11.31 -8.42
N PHE A 199 2.19 11.32 -7.76
CA PHE A 199 0.93 11.72 -8.36
C PHE A 199 0.62 13.19 -8.03
N ASN A 200 1.30 14.11 -8.76
CA ASN A 200 1.10 15.53 -8.59
C ASN A 200 -0.23 15.96 -9.23
N ALA A 201 -1.17 16.48 -8.44
CA ALA A 201 -2.49 16.85 -8.92
C ALA A 201 -2.48 17.96 -9.99
N VAL A 202 -1.49 18.88 -9.96
CA VAL A 202 -1.34 19.95 -10.95
C VAL A 202 -0.86 19.36 -12.30
N ALA A 203 0.18 18.52 -12.25
CA ALA A 203 0.70 17.84 -13.44
C ALA A 203 -0.38 16.94 -14.08
N ILE A 204 -1.08 16.16 -13.26
CA ILE A 204 -2.17 15.28 -13.73
C ILE A 204 -3.29 16.09 -14.41
N LYS A 205 -3.72 17.23 -13.84
CA LYS A 205 -4.73 18.11 -14.45
C LYS A 205 -4.25 18.76 -15.74
N GLY A 206 -2.96 19.07 -15.82
CA GLY A 206 -2.32 19.63 -17.01
C GLY A 206 -1.94 18.58 -18.07
N GLU A 207 -2.22 17.28 -17.81
CA GLU A 207 -1.79 16.16 -18.67
C GLU A 207 -0.27 16.06 -18.88
N ASP A 208 0.51 16.62 -17.95
CA ASP A 208 1.97 16.55 -17.91
C ASP A 208 2.38 15.31 -17.09
N TYR A 209 2.71 14.20 -17.78
CA TYR A 209 2.98 12.88 -17.19
C TYR A 209 4.43 12.44 -17.36
#